data_b06b00886d2bc2756e9a4ca216078c7a
#
_entry.id   b06b00886d2bc2756e9a4ca216078c7a
#
_cell.length_a   1.000
_cell.length_b   1.000
_cell.length_c   1.000
_cell.angle_alpha   90.00
_cell.angle_beta   90.00
_cell.angle_gamma   90.00
#
_symmetry.space_group_name_H-M   'P 1'
#
loop_
_entity.id
_entity.type
_entity.pdbx_description
1 polymer ?
#
loop_
_entity_poly.entity_id
_entity_poly.type
_entity_poly.pdbx_seq_one_letter_code
_entity_poly.pdbx_strand_id
1 'polypeptide(L)'
;ELGVIVKKKIIKPWRFDVARNISLNMVDKDTDICVCTDLDEVFLKGWRSSLEEVWQENTTRLAYNYNWSLDKNNKPIINFYIEKIHSRNDYTWTHPVHEVLSYIGDKEEIKLTTDLITLNHYPDKTKSRSSYLSLLELSIKEDPTDDRNMHYLGREYMYHGYFNKAIDTLIKHLSLKSATWHDERAASM
;
A
#
# COMPACT_ATOMS: atom_id res chain seq x y z
N GLU A 1 -5.01 -27.07 13.70
CA GLU A 1 -4.85 -25.66 14.12
C GLU A 1 -3.63 -25.06 13.42
N LEU A 2 -3.78 -23.86 12.84
CA LEU A 2 -2.71 -23.24 12.03
C LEU A 2 -1.70 -22.44 12.88
N GLY A 3 -1.82 -22.45 14.22
CA GLY A 3 -0.93 -21.67 15.12
C GLY A 3 -1.05 -20.16 14.98
N VAL A 4 -2.12 -19.65 14.38
CA VAL A 4 -2.30 -18.22 14.11
C VAL A 4 -2.72 -17.48 15.38
N ILE A 5 -2.03 -16.39 15.70
CA ILE A 5 -2.41 -15.46 16.78
C ILE A 5 -3.43 -14.47 16.22
N VAL A 6 -4.66 -14.50 16.75
CA VAL A 6 -5.74 -13.59 16.34
C VAL A 6 -5.94 -12.52 17.40
N LYS A 7 -5.80 -11.25 17.00
CA LYS A 7 -6.09 -10.09 17.87
C LYS A 7 -7.19 -9.24 17.21
N LYS A 8 -8.21 -8.84 17.98
CA LYS A 8 -9.30 -7.98 17.51
C LYS A 8 -9.10 -6.57 18.06
N LYS A 9 -9.24 -5.56 17.19
CA LYS A 9 -9.21 -4.15 17.57
C LYS A 9 -10.31 -3.39 16.84
N ILE A 10 -11.05 -2.56 17.59
CA ILE A 10 -12.03 -1.63 17.01
C ILE A 10 -11.34 -0.31 16.74
N ILE A 11 -11.44 0.20 15.50
CA ILE A 11 -10.85 1.46 15.05
C ILE A 11 -11.99 2.37 14.62
N LYS A 12 -12.13 3.53 15.28
CA LYS A 12 -13.18 4.52 14.98
C LYS A 12 -12.58 5.93 15.07
N PRO A 13 -12.69 6.77 14.03
CA PRO A 13 -13.09 6.39 12.66
C PRO A 13 -12.13 5.39 12.03
N TRP A 14 -12.58 4.63 11.04
CA TRP A 14 -11.72 3.69 10.31
C TRP A 14 -10.63 4.42 9.52
N ARG A 15 -9.39 3.92 9.63
CA ARG A 15 -8.21 4.39 8.85
C ARG A 15 -7.32 3.19 8.58
N PHE A 16 -6.85 3.05 7.35
CA PHE A 16 -5.99 1.92 6.97
C PHE A 16 -4.60 2.02 7.61
N ASP A 17 -3.97 3.19 7.61
CA ASP A 17 -2.68 3.43 8.25
C ASP A 17 -2.69 3.09 9.76
N VAL A 18 -3.73 3.51 10.47
CA VAL A 18 -3.89 3.18 11.90
C VAL A 18 -4.04 1.68 12.10
N ALA A 19 -4.82 0.98 11.24
CA ALA A 19 -4.99 -0.46 11.31
C ALA A 19 -3.65 -1.21 11.08
N ARG A 20 -2.90 -0.80 10.06
CA ARG A 20 -1.57 -1.36 9.73
C ARG A 20 -0.57 -1.11 10.86
N ASN A 21 -0.51 0.10 11.41
CA ASN A 21 0.39 0.43 12.52
C ASN A 21 0.04 -0.31 13.80
N ILE A 22 -1.24 -0.50 14.12
CA ILE A 22 -1.66 -1.35 15.24
C ILE A 22 -1.21 -2.79 15.00
N SER A 23 -1.38 -3.33 13.80
CA SER A 23 -0.93 -4.67 13.45
C SER A 23 0.59 -4.80 13.57
N LEU A 24 1.35 -3.85 13.02
CA LEU A 24 2.80 -3.82 13.13
C LEU A 24 3.28 -3.77 14.59
N ASN A 25 2.61 -2.98 15.44
CA ASN A 25 2.94 -2.89 16.86
C ASN A 25 2.59 -4.16 17.68
N MET A 26 1.82 -5.08 17.10
CA MET A 26 1.52 -6.38 17.70
C MET A 26 2.56 -7.46 17.39
N VAL A 27 3.44 -7.21 16.42
CA VAL A 27 4.55 -8.10 16.07
C VAL A 27 5.64 -7.95 17.14
N ASP A 28 6.24 -9.06 17.56
CA ASP A 28 7.27 -9.07 18.58
C ASP A 28 8.47 -8.22 18.16
N LYS A 29 9.12 -7.59 19.14
CA LYS A 29 10.20 -6.62 18.87
C LYS A 29 11.49 -7.26 18.38
N ASP A 30 11.67 -8.54 18.66
CA ASP A 30 12.79 -9.39 18.25
C ASP A 30 12.59 -10.06 16.90
N THR A 31 11.47 -9.73 16.20
CA THR A 31 11.23 -10.16 14.82
C THR A 31 12.16 -9.41 13.88
N ASP A 32 12.85 -10.11 13.00
CA ASP A 32 13.75 -9.53 12.01
C ASP A 32 12.98 -8.92 10.83
N ILE A 33 12.02 -9.67 10.27
CA ILE A 33 11.35 -9.36 9.01
C ILE A 33 9.84 -9.40 9.19
N CYS A 34 9.17 -8.33 8.78
CA CYS A 34 7.72 -8.25 8.67
C CYS A 34 7.29 -8.49 7.22
N VAL A 35 6.32 -9.37 7.03
CA VAL A 35 5.67 -9.63 5.75
C VAL A 35 4.21 -9.22 5.86
N CYS A 36 3.85 -8.10 5.24
CA CYS A 36 2.50 -7.56 5.31
C CYS A 36 1.67 -8.04 4.12
N THR A 37 0.52 -8.66 4.40
CA THR A 37 -0.43 -9.12 3.38
C THR A 37 -1.85 -8.75 3.74
N ASP A 38 -2.71 -8.67 2.74
CA ASP A 38 -4.16 -8.62 2.90
C ASP A 38 -4.75 -10.04 2.80
N LEU A 39 -5.98 -10.23 3.28
CA LEU A 39 -6.61 -11.56 3.31
C LEU A 39 -6.91 -12.14 1.91
N ASP A 40 -6.91 -11.29 0.91
CA ASP A 40 -7.13 -11.61 -0.51
C ASP A 40 -5.82 -11.69 -1.31
N GLU A 41 -4.68 -11.78 -0.62
CA GLU A 41 -3.34 -11.92 -1.19
C GLU A 41 -2.73 -13.28 -0.84
N VAL A 42 -2.14 -13.95 -1.83
CA VAL A 42 -1.54 -15.29 -1.68
C VAL A 42 -0.16 -15.34 -2.33
N PHE A 43 0.86 -15.62 -1.54
CA PHE A 43 2.20 -15.88 -2.06
C PHE A 43 2.26 -17.20 -2.84
N LEU A 44 3.03 -17.23 -3.91
CA LEU A 44 3.33 -18.45 -4.61
C LEU A 44 4.23 -19.37 -3.77
N LYS A 45 4.13 -20.67 -4.01
CA LYS A 45 4.90 -21.70 -3.27
C LYS A 45 6.41 -21.40 -3.35
N GLY A 46 7.10 -21.56 -2.23
CA GLY A 46 8.55 -21.35 -2.15
C GLY A 46 8.97 -19.94 -1.74
N TRP A 47 8.04 -18.99 -1.67
CA TRP A 47 8.33 -17.59 -1.33
C TRP A 47 9.16 -17.41 -0.04
N ARG A 48 8.93 -18.27 0.97
CA ARG A 48 9.64 -18.17 2.25
C ARG A 48 11.13 -18.51 2.08
N SER A 49 11.45 -19.60 1.38
CA SER A 49 12.84 -19.98 1.10
C SER A 49 13.52 -18.94 0.23
N SER A 50 12.81 -18.37 -0.76
CA SER A 50 13.34 -17.27 -1.57
C SER A 50 13.60 -16.01 -0.75
N LEU A 51 12.72 -15.70 0.23
CA LEU A 51 12.96 -14.57 1.14
C LEU A 51 14.24 -14.76 1.97
N GLU A 52 14.43 -15.95 2.54
CA GLU A 52 15.62 -16.30 3.33
C GLU A 52 16.90 -16.27 2.49
N GLU A 53 16.81 -16.58 1.19
CA GLU A 53 17.93 -16.54 0.25
C GLU A 53 18.34 -15.10 -0.11
N VAL A 54 17.37 -14.21 -0.35
CA VAL A 54 17.64 -12.86 -0.88
C VAL A 54 17.85 -11.82 0.22
N TRP A 55 17.33 -12.04 1.43
CA TRP A 55 17.44 -11.10 2.53
C TRP A 55 18.86 -11.07 3.08
N GLN A 56 19.50 -9.91 3.04
CA GLN A 56 20.87 -9.69 3.54
C GLN A 56 20.82 -8.98 4.90
N GLU A 57 21.91 -9.07 5.67
CA GLU A 57 22.00 -8.55 7.05
C GLU A 57 21.54 -7.10 7.24
N ASN A 58 21.85 -6.24 6.26
CA ASN A 58 21.50 -4.82 6.33
C ASN A 58 20.27 -4.45 5.50
N THR A 59 19.56 -5.42 4.93
CA THR A 59 18.35 -5.15 4.15
C THR A 59 17.27 -4.57 5.06
N THR A 60 16.65 -3.48 4.64
CA THR A 60 15.55 -2.87 5.39
C THR A 60 14.21 -3.08 4.68
N ARG A 61 14.19 -3.15 3.34
CA ARG A 61 12.97 -3.34 2.54
C ARG A 61 13.24 -4.21 1.31
N LEU A 62 12.24 -5.00 0.92
CA LEU A 62 12.30 -5.85 -0.26
C LEU A 62 11.12 -5.58 -1.19
N ALA A 63 11.43 -5.25 -2.45
CA ALA A 63 10.49 -5.17 -3.55
C ALA A 63 10.38 -6.55 -4.23
N TYR A 64 9.17 -6.97 -4.56
CA TYR A 64 8.89 -8.27 -5.16
C TYR A 64 7.69 -8.20 -6.11
N ASN A 65 7.54 -9.20 -6.98
CA ASN A 65 6.47 -9.24 -7.97
C ASN A 65 5.07 -9.31 -7.33
N TYR A 66 4.19 -8.43 -7.74
CA TYR A 66 2.79 -8.39 -7.33
C TYR A 66 1.88 -8.49 -8.55
N ASN A 67 1.17 -9.58 -8.67
CA ASN A 67 0.14 -9.77 -9.68
C ASN A 67 -1.17 -9.18 -9.17
N TRP A 68 -1.40 -7.89 -9.46
CA TRP A 68 -2.57 -7.15 -9.00
C TRP A 68 -3.87 -7.65 -9.65
N SER A 69 -3.82 -8.10 -10.89
CA SER A 69 -4.96 -8.74 -11.54
C SER A 69 -4.53 -9.94 -12.37
N LEU A 70 -5.38 -10.96 -12.37
CA LEU A 70 -5.19 -12.23 -13.04
C LEU A 70 -6.33 -12.50 -14.02
N ASP A 71 -6.03 -13.20 -15.12
CA ASP A 71 -7.04 -13.74 -16.03
C ASP A 71 -7.72 -15.00 -15.44
N LYS A 72 -8.68 -15.55 -16.19
CA LYS A 72 -9.39 -16.79 -15.81
C LYS A 72 -8.49 -18.02 -15.66
N ASN A 73 -7.27 -17.97 -16.19
CA ASN A 73 -6.28 -19.05 -16.12
C ASN A 73 -5.16 -18.74 -15.09
N ASN A 74 -5.38 -17.74 -14.21
CA ASN A 74 -4.41 -17.24 -13.25
C ASN A 74 -3.12 -16.67 -13.87
N LYS A 75 -3.17 -16.20 -15.12
CA LYS A 75 -2.05 -15.47 -15.73
C LYS A 75 -2.13 -13.99 -15.37
N PRO A 76 -1.00 -13.35 -15.05
CA PRO A 76 -0.96 -11.92 -14.75
C PRO A 76 -1.47 -11.08 -15.94
N ILE A 77 -2.41 -10.15 -15.67
CA ILE A 77 -2.84 -9.10 -16.59
C ILE A 77 -2.12 -7.79 -16.22
N ILE A 78 -2.10 -7.47 -14.92
CA ILE A 78 -1.41 -6.30 -14.38
C ILE A 78 -0.48 -6.78 -13.28
N ASN A 79 0.81 -6.49 -13.44
CA ASN A 79 1.82 -6.78 -12.44
C ASN A 79 2.77 -5.59 -12.28
N PHE A 80 3.33 -5.46 -11.09
CA PHE A 80 4.34 -4.47 -10.74
C PHE A 80 5.07 -4.93 -9.47
N TYR A 81 6.15 -4.25 -9.12
CA TYR A 81 6.82 -4.50 -7.84
C TYR A 81 6.08 -3.80 -6.70
N ILE A 82 5.92 -4.52 -5.57
CA ILE A 82 5.35 -3.98 -4.33
C ILE A 82 6.35 -4.17 -3.18
N GLU A 83 6.32 -3.27 -2.21
CA GLU A 83 7.28 -3.20 -1.12
C GLU A 83 6.59 -3.39 0.24
N LYS A 84 5.99 -4.57 0.50
CA LYS A 84 5.32 -4.89 1.77
C LYS A 84 6.11 -5.86 2.67
N ILE A 85 7.39 -6.13 2.32
CA ILE A 85 8.33 -6.91 3.14
C ILE A 85 9.41 -5.94 3.62
N HIS A 86 9.59 -5.86 4.95
CA HIS A 86 10.49 -4.87 5.56
C HIS A 86 11.03 -5.35 6.91
N SER A 87 12.12 -4.74 7.38
CA SER A 87 12.61 -4.94 8.75
C SER A 87 11.54 -4.51 9.76
N ARG A 88 11.55 -5.13 10.94
CA ARG A 88 10.56 -4.87 12.00
C ARG A 88 10.58 -3.43 12.49
N ASN A 89 11.74 -2.82 12.52
CA ASN A 89 11.95 -1.48 13.05
C ASN A 89 12.05 -0.42 11.95
N ASP A 90 11.91 0.83 12.33
CA ASP A 90 12.13 2.02 11.50
C ASP A 90 11.11 2.19 10.35
N TYR A 91 9.93 1.59 10.49
CA TYR A 91 8.83 1.75 9.54
C TYR A 91 7.53 2.15 10.20
N THR A 92 6.76 2.95 9.47
CA THR A 92 5.38 3.31 9.81
C THR A 92 4.52 3.37 8.56
N TRP A 93 3.24 3.08 8.71
CA TRP A 93 2.25 3.26 7.63
C TRP A 93 1.66 4.66 7.73
N THR A 94 1.55 5.33 6.61
CA THR A 94 1.02 6.69 6.47
C THR A 94 -0.16 6.71 5.51
N HIS A 95 -0.97 7.75 5.58
CA HIS A 95 -2.19 8.00 4.82
C HIS A 95 -3.40 7.14 5.21
N PRO A 96 -4.56 7.77 5.45
CA PRO A 96 -5.78 7.09 5.91
C PRO A 96 -6.36 6.09 4.91
N VAL A 97 -6.01 6.24 3.62
CA VAL A 97 -6.35 5.36 2.51
C VAL A 97 -5.21 5.36 1.49
N HIS A 98 -5.07 4.28 0.72
CA HIS A 98 -3.91 4.06 -0.14
C HIS A 98 -2.60 4.20 0.65
N GLU A 99 -2.59 3.59 1.81
CA GLU A 99 -1.52 3.68 2.78
C GLU A 99 -0.17 3.26 2.20
N VAL A 100 0.86 3.97 2.62
CA VAL A 100 2.24 3.76 2.19
C VAL A 100 3.10 3.39 3.38
N LEU A 101 3.97 2.40 3.20
CA LEU A 101 4.99 2.05 4.17
C LEU A 101 6.14 3.05 4.05
N SER A 102 6.31 3.88 5.08
CA SER A 102 7.32 4.94 5.13
C SER A 102 8.47 4.55 6.03
N TYR A 103 9.69 4.74 5.58
CA TYR A 103 10.89 4.58 6.40
C TYR A 103 11.08 5.82 7.28
N ILE A 104 11.32 5.59 8.57
CA ILE A 104 11.49 6.64 9.60
C ILE A 104 12.80 6.48 10.39
N GLY A 105 13.70 5.60 9.93
CA GLY A 105 14.99 5.37 10.59
C GLY A 105 15.99 6.48 10.32
N ASP A 106 17.00 6.58 11.19
CA ASP A 106 18.10 7.55 11.08
C ASP A 106 19.22 7.09 10.12
N LYS A 107 19.23 5.81 9.75
CA LYS A 107 20.22 5.22 8.84
C LYS A 107 19.71 5.24 7.41
N GLU A 108 20.60 4.98 6.46
CA GLU A 108 20.21 4.81 5.05
C GLU A 108 19.27 3.59 4.89
N GLU A 109 18.17 3.77 4.16
CA GLU A 109 17.26 2.70 3.79
C GLU A 109 17.88 1.81 2.71
N ILE A 110 18.06 0.52 2.99
CA ILE A 110 18.63 -0.44 2.04
C ILE A 110 17.50 -1.28 1.43
N LYS A 111 17.21 -0.98 0.17
CA LYS A 111 16.16 -1.65 -0.62
C LYS A 111 16.76 -2.67 -1.56
N LEU A 112 16.23 -3.88 -1.55
CA LEU A 112 16.50 -4.90 -2.53
C LEU A 112 15.27 -5.15 -3.41
N THR A 113 15.49 -5.70 -4.59
CA THR A 113 14.43 -6.14 -5.51
C THR A 113 14.68 -7.57 -5.93
N THR A 114 13.62 -8.39 -6.01
CA THR A 114 13.74 -9.79 -6.42
C THR A 114 12.57 -10.23 -7.29
N ASP A 115 12.86 -11.08 -8.27
CA ASP A 115 11.87 -11.81 -9.08
C ASP A 115 11.51 -13.18 -8.51
N LEU A 116 12.21 -13.62 -7.46
CA LEU A 116 12.01 -14.95 -6.86
C LEU A 116 10.75 -15.05 -6.00
N ILE A 117 10.16 -13.92 -5.64
CA ILE A 117 8.96 -13.85 -4.82
C ILE A 117 7.81 -13.26 -5.63
N THR A 118 6.69 -13.94 -5.65
CA THR A 118 5.47 -13.47 -6.31
C THR A 118 4.27 -13.58 -5.39
N LEU A 119 3.49 -12.51 -5.33
CA LEU A 119 2.23 -12.41 -4.58
C LEU A 119 1.07 -12.23 -5.56
N ASN A 120 0.08 -13.08 -5.50
CA ASN A 120 -1.15 -12.97 -6.28
C ASN A 120 -2.26 -12.31 -5.47
N HIS A 121 -3.00 -11.40 -6.08
CA HIS A 121 -4.16 -10.76 -5.50
C HIS A 121 -5.45 -11.36 -6.09
N TYR A 122 -6.37 -11.75 -5.19
CA TYR A 122 -7.68 -12.31 -5.50
C TYR A 122 -8.78 -11.42 -4.91
N PRO A 123 -9.11 -10.29 -5.57
CA PRO A 123 -9.94 -9.25 -4.98
C PRO A 123 -11.35 -9.75 -4.64
N ASP A 124 -11.81 -9.44 -3.43
CA ASP A 124 -13.21 -9.63 -3.04
C ASP A 124 -14.09 -8.61 -3.76
N LYS A 125 -14.84 -9.09 -4.75
CA LYS A 125 -15.75 -8.28 -5.58
C LYS A 125 -16.97 -7.76 -4.80
N THR A 126 -17.24 -8.27 -3.61
CA THR A 126 -18.36 -7.85 -2.75
C THR A 126 -17.98 -6.71 -1.81
N LYS A 127 -16.69 -6.38 -1.70
CA LYS A 127 -16.16 -5.36 -0.80
C LYS A 127 -16.67 -3.97 -1.18
N SER A 128 -17.37 -3.31 -0.26
CA SER A 128 -17.81 -1.93 -0.44
C SER A 128 -16.63 -0.97 -0.41
N ARG A 129 -16.60 -0.01 -1.34
CA ARG A 129 -15.65 1.11 -1.40
C ARG A 129 -16.23 2.43 -0.90
N SER A 130 -17.41 2.39 -0.26
CA SER A 130 -18.16 3.59 0.16
C SER A 130 -17.40 4.55 1.08
N SER A 131 -16.40 4.07 1.81
CA SER A 131 -15.58 4.89 2.71
C SER A 131 -14.38 5.58 2.01
N TYR A 132 -14.09 5.24 0.76
CA TYR A 132 -12.87 5.73 0.10
C TYR A 132 -12.89 7.25 -0.12
N LEU A 133 -14.02 7.79 -0.59
CA LEU A 133 -14.13 9.23 -0.83
C LEU A 133 -13.85 10.05 0.44
N SER A 134 -14.50 9.72 1.55
CA SER A 134 -14.29 10.45 2.82
C SER A 134 -12.88 10.32 3.37
N LEU A 135 -12.22 9.17 3.16
CA LEU A 135 -10.84 8.97 3.56
C LEU A 135 -9.85 9.72 2.67
N LEU A 136 -10.13 9.85 1.37
CA LEU A 136 -9.33 10.68 0.47
C LEU A 136 -9.49 12.18 0.80
N GLU A 137 -10.72 12.64 1.08
CA GLU A 137 -10.96 14.01 1.57
C GLU A 137 -10.19 14.30 2.87
N LEU A 138 -10.16 13.32 3.78
CA LEU A 138 -9.37 13.41 5.01
C LEU A 138 -7.87 13.44 4.72
N SER A 139 -7.36 12.58 3.83
CA SER A 139 -5.94 12.56 3.45
C SER A 139 -5.45 13.91 2.94
N ILE A 140 -6.21 14.52 2.01
CA ILE A 140 -5.84 15.82 1.45
C ILE A 140 -6.04 16.98 2.44
N LYS A 141 -6.93 16.82 3.41
CA LYS A 141 -7.05 17.77 4.53
C LYS A 141 -5.83 17.71 5.46
N GLU A 142 -5.31 16.52 5.72
CA GLU A 142 -4.12 16.30 6.57
C GLU A 142 -2.83 16.70 5.85
N ASP A 143 -2.70 16.35 4.57
CA ASP A 143 -1.58 16.75 3.71
C ASP A 143 -2.07 17.27 2.35
N PRO A 144 -2.23 18.60 2.19
CA PRO A 144 -2.63 19.21 0.92
C PRO A 144 -1.58 19.09 -0.19
N THR A 145 -0.38 18.60 0.10
CA THR A 145 0.73 18.42 -0.85
C THR A 145 0.92 16.98 -1.31
N ASP A 146 0.13 16.05 -0.78
CA ASP A 146 0.10 14.65 -1.21
C ASP A 146 -0.45 14.54 -2.64
N ASP A 147 0.45 14.51 -3.62
CA ASP A 147 0.12 14.48 -5.04
C ASP A 147 -0.61 13.20 -5.44
N ARG A 148 -0.23 12.07 -4.88
CA ARG A 148 -0.85 10.77 -5.18
C ARG A 148 -2.30 10.71 -4.72
N ASN A 149 -2.59 11.04 -3.46
CA ASN A 149 -3.97 11.03 -2.96
C ASN A 149 -4.80 12.19 -3.51
N MET A 150 -4.19 13.30 -3.92
CA MET A 150 -4.86 14.38 -4.65
C MET A 150 -5.41 13.87 -5.99
N HIS A 151 -4.59 13.13 -6.76
CA HIS A 151 -5.03 12.49 -8.00
C HIS A 151 -6.17 11.49 -7.74
N TYR A 152 -6.02 10.61 -6.74
CA TYR A 152 -7.06 9.63 -6.40
C TYR A 152 -8.37 10.29 -5.95
N LEU A 153 -8.31 11.40 -5.21
CA LEU A 153 -9.49 12.17 -4.83
C LEU A 153 -10.22 12.74 -6.05
N GLY A 154 -9.48 13.31 -7.00
CA GLY A 154 -10.06 13.79 -8.27
C GLY A 154 -10.77 12.69 -9.05
N ARG A 155 -10.15 11.53 -9.17
CA ARG A 155 -10.76 10.33 -9.79
C ARG A 155 -12.00 9.85 -9.04
N GLU A 156 -11.95 9.81 -7.72
CA GLU A 156 -13.08 9.35 -6.90
C GLU A 156 -14.26 10.30 -7.03
N TYR A 157 -14.03 11.62 -7.06
CA TYR A 157 -15.08 12.60 -7.37
C TYR A 157 -15.70 12.36 -8.76
N MET A 158 -14.88 12.05 -9.77
CA MET A 158 -15.36 11.74 -11.11
C MET A 158 -16.27 10.50 -11.11
N TYR A 159 -15.89 9.41 -10.43
CA TYR A 159 -16.70 8.19 -10.34
C TYR A 159 -18.01 8.40 -9.58
N HIS A 160 -18.06 9.34 -8.65
CA HIS A 160 -19.29 9.75 -7.96
C HIS A 160 -20.14 10.79 -8.73
N GLY A 161 -19.70 11.23 -9.91
CA GLY A 161 -20.41 12.25 -10.71
C GLY A 161 -20.24 13.68 -10.20
N TYR A 162 -19.33 13.93 -9.25
CA TYR A 162 -19.02 15.27 -8.74
C TYR A 162 -18.03 16.00 -9.64
N PHE A 163 -18.39 16.19 -10.92
CA PHE A 163 -17.47 16.63 -11.95
C PHE A 163 -16.76 17.96 -11.66
N ASN A 164 -17.45 18.96 -11.09
CA ASN A 164 -16.83 20.23 -10.75
C ASN A 164 -15.75 20.05 -9.68
N LYS A 165 -16.02 19.24 -8.62
CA LYS A 165 -15.01 18.91 -7.61
C LYS A 165 -13.85 18.12 -8.20
N ALA A 166 -14.11 17.20 -9.14
CA ALA A 166 -13.07 16.45 -9.82
C ALA A 166 -12.13 17.38 -10.58
N ILE A 167 -12.68 18.29 -11.40
CA ILE A 167 -11.92 19.28 -12.19
C ILE A 167 -11.06 20.16 -11.25
N ASP A 168 -11.66 20.74 -10.22
CA ASP A 168 -10.94 21.60 -9.28
C ASP A 168 -9.80 20.87 -8.56
N THR A 169 -10.03 19.61 -8.19
CA THR A 169 -9.04 18.77 -7.50
C THR A 169 -7.90 18.38 -8.44
N LEU A 170 -8.20 17.99 -9.69
CA LEU A 170 -7.18 17.61 -10.68
C LEU A 170 -6.36 18.82 -11.12
N ILE A 171 -6.95 20.02 -11.25
CA ILE A 171 -6.21 21.26 -11.50
C ILE A 171 -5.24 21.57 -10.33
N LYS A 172 -5.69 21.39 -9.08
CA LYS A 172 -4.81 21.52 -7.91
C LYS A 172 -3.67 20.51 -7.96
N HIS A 173 -3.95 19.24 -8.26
CA HIS A 173 -2.94 18.19 -8.45
C HIS A 173 -1.87 18.64 -9.47
N LEU A 174 -2.28 19.12 -10.66
CA LEU A 174 -1.37 19.57 -11.70
C LEU A 174 -0.53 20.79 -11.28
N SER A 175 -1.02 21.60 -10.34
CA SER A 175 -0.30 22.79 -9.83
C SER A 175 0.72 22.48 -8.74
N LEU A 176 0.75 21.27 -8.18
CA LEU A 176 1.69 20.87 -7.15
C LEU A 176 3.12 20.84 -7.70
N LYS A 177 4.01 21.68 -7.15
CA LYS A 177 5.41 21.79 -7.59
C LYS A 177 6.26 20.59 -7.18
N SER A 178 5.88 19.93 -6.07
CA SER A 178 6.57 18.77 -5.49
C SER A 178 6.07 17.44 -6.04
N ALA A 179 5.19 17.44 -7.04
CA ALA A 179 4.61 16.21 -7.55
C ALA A 179 5.66 15.32 -8.22
N THR A 180 5.77 14.09 -7.76
CA THR A 180 6.72 13.08 -8.24
C THR A 180 6.03 11.97 -9.07
N TRP A 181 4.72 11.87 -9.00
CA TRP A 181 3.91 10.89 -9.70
C TRP A 181 3.57 11.36 -11.12
N HIS A 182 4.50 11.13 -12.06
CA HIS A 182 4.37 11.63 -13.44
C HIS A 182 3.23 11.01 -14.23
N ASP A 183 2.96 9.72 -14.02
CA ASP A 183 1.87 9.01 -14.72
C ASP A 183 0.50 9.50 -14.24
N GLU A 184 0.33 9.72 -12.94
CA GLU A 184 -0.88 10.30 -12.36
C GLU A 184 -1.08 11.75 -12.81
N ARG A 185 -0.01 12.53 -13.00
CA ARG A 185 -0.11 13.89 -13.57
C ARG A 185 -0.59 13.84 -15.01
N ALA A 186 -0.04 12.95 -15.84
CA ALA A 186 -0.51 12.75 -17.21
C ALA A 186 -1.98 12.33 -17.26
N ALA A 187 -2.41 11.45 -16.34
CA ALA A 187 -3.80 11.03 -16.24
C ALA A 187 -4.76 12.10 -15.68
N SER A 188 -4.23 13.19 -15.09
CA SER A 188 -5.03 14.33 -14.57
C SER A 188 -5.27 15.41 -15.63
N MET A 189 -4.53 15.40 -16.75
CA MET A 189 -4.71 16.31 -17.88
C MET A 189 -5.89 15.93 -18.75
#